data_ecaf6d419a7aa7d93adc5d43829f931c
#
_entry.id   ecaf6d419a7aa7d93adc5d43829f931c
#
_cell.length_a   1.000
_cell.length_b   1.000
_cell.length_c   1.000
_cell.angle_alpha   90.00
_cell.angle_beta   90.00
_cell.angle_gamma   90.00
#
_symmetry.space_group_name_H-M   'P 1'
#
loop_
_entity.id
_entity.type
_entity.pdbx_description
1 polymer ?
#
loop_
_entity_poly.entity_id
_entity_poly.type
_entity_poly.pdbx_seq_one_letter_code
_entity_poly.pdbx_strand_id
1 'polypeptide(L)'
;MTRLFIVYNPRSSRYLDVKQEVLSRAKELNGYLVGKYEVTDAHIDDNITKLSKLLEDGDVVLSAGGDATAIIAVNAILKSGKDVTLSVLPYGNFNDLARTLRTRNFDDVFLSDALVRNFYPLEIIVDGKFFRYSTCYVTIGMMAESVGLYNEPKMRRKLKKKFGRQISSYTQLASWYFKNRRNRIFLPEFKLNGVLQPKKSSDYAAVNGRSMARVMKGGEDYRDPQFFRHQVDRLANFYRLVVLMSRSILSRIPGTATDGDIIEFTNPSTVAIQAEGEGATFENVKTIEIRKGKKCLKVIEN
;
A
#
# COMPACT_ATOMS: atom_id res chain seq x y z
N MET A 1 -19.63 -2.37 25.63
CA MET A 1 -18.58 -3.38 25.36
C MET A 1 -18.01 -3.07 24.01
N THR A 2 -16.71 -2.81 23.91
CA THR A 2 -16.07 -2.46 22.64
C THR A 2 -15.98 -3.68 21.74
N ARG A 3 -16.30 -3.56 20.45
CA ARG A 3 -16.17 -4.65 19.50
C ARG A 3 -14.79 -4.60 18.86
N LEU A 4 -14.01 -5.69 19.01
CA LEU A 4 -12.73 -5.91 18.32
C LEU A 4 -13.00 -6.75 17.07
N PHE A 5 -12.79 -6.19 15.89
CA PHE A 5 -13.07 -6.84 14.62
C PHE A 5 -11.77 -7.22 13.91
N ILE A 6 -11.43 -8.51 13.89
CA ILE A 6 -10.17 -9.01 13.36
C ILE A 6 -10.32 -9.35 11.89
N VAL A 7 -9.55 -8.65 11.04
CA VAL A 7 -9.45 -8.89 9.59
C VAL A 7 -8.16 -9.66 9.32
N TYR A 8 -8.24 -10.85 8.75
CA TYR A 8 -7.07 -11.69 8.49
C TYR A 8 -7.15 -12.39 7.14
N ASN A 9 -5.98 -12.77 6.61
CA ASN A 9 -5.87 -13.47 5.33
C ASN A 9 -5.17 -14.83 5.52
N PRO A 10 -5.89 -15.97 5.32
CA PRO A 10 -5.31 -17.29 5.46
C PRO A 10 -4.15 -17.60 4.49
N ARG A 11 -4.05 -16.81 3.41
CA ARG A 11 -2.98 -16.92 2.42
C ARG A 11 -1.77 -16.05 2.72
N SER A 12 -1.82 -15.27 3.81
CA SER A 12 -0.66 -14.48 4.20
C SER A 12 0.53 -15.39 4.51
N SER A 13 1.74 -14.87 4.30
CA SER A 13 2.96 -15.66 4.50
C SER A 13 3.18 -16.11 5.95
N ARG A 14 2.54 -15.45 6.90
CA ARG A 14 2.63 -15.69 8.33
C ARG A 14 1.27 -16.01 8.98
N TYR A 15 0.38 -16.66 8.24
CA TYR A 15 -0.96 -16.97 8.75
C TYR A 15 -0.93 -17.86 10.02
N LEU A 16 0.03 -18.79 10.11
CA LEU A 16 0.16 -19.63 11.31
C LEU A 16 0.45 -18.77 12.57
N ASP A 17 1.28 -17.74 12.43
CA ASP A 17 1.55 -16.81 13.52
C ASP A 17 0.27 -16.03 13.88
N VAL A 18 -0.49 -15.56 12.88
CA VAL A 18 -1.80 -14.90 13.11
C VAL A 18 -2.75 -15.81 13.89
N LYS A 19 -2.81 -17.09 13.52
CA LYS A 19 -3.67 -18.07 14.19
C LYS A 19 -3.28 -18.26 15.66
N GLN A 20 -2.00 -18.36 15.95
CA GLN A 20 -1.47 -18.59 17.30
C GLN A 20 -1.46 -17.32 18.15
N GLU A 21 -0.94 -16.22 17.62
CA GLU A 21 -0.69 -15.00 18.39
C GLU A 21 -1.90 -14.07 18.47
N VAL A 22 -2.78 -14.10 17.46
CA VAL A 22 -3.93 -13.17 17.39
C VAL A 22 -5.24 -13.89 17.64
N LEU A 23 -5.59 -14.88 16.78
CA LEU A 23 -6.92 -15.49 16.83
C LEU A 23 -7.17 -16.34 18.10
N SER A 24 -6.11 -16.96 18.67
CA SER A 24 -6.22 -17.68 19.93
C SER A 24 -6.36 -16.73 21.10
N ARG A 25 -5.47 -15.73 21.21
CA ARG A 25 -5.45 -14.75 22.32
C ARG A 25 -6.68 -13.83 22.33
N ALA A 26 -7.20 -13.49 21.15
CA ALA A 26 -8.39 -12.66 21.06
C ALA A 26 -9.64 -13.28 21.74
N LYS A 27 -9.68 -14.61 21.87
CA LYS A 27 -10.77 -15.31 22.59
C LYS A 27 -10.71 -15.09 24.11
N GLU A 28 -9.54 -14.76 24.63
CA GLU A 28 -9.25 -14.59 26.05
C GLU A 28 -9.39 -13.12 26.51
N LEU A 29 -9.64 -12.20 25.56
CA LEU A 29 -9.79 -10.78 25.86
C LEU A 29 -11.09 -10.50 26.60
N ASN A 30 -10.98 -10.18 27.89
CA ASN A 30 -12.09 -9.71 28.67
C ASN A 30 -12.48 -8.28 28.26
N GLY A 31 -13.78 -8.00 28.21
CA GLY A 31 -14.27 -6.65 27.90
C GLY A 31 -14.45 -6.36 26.39
N TYR A 32 -14.13 -7.31 25.50
CA TYR A 32 -14.30 -7.17 24.06
C TYR A 32 -15.27 -8.19 23.48
N LEU A 33 -16.13 -7.72 22.57
CA LEU A 33 -16.88 -8.62 21.66
C LEU A 33 -16.05 -8.86 20.41
N VAL A 34 -15.56 -10.08 20.21
CA VAL A 34 -14.64 -10.38 19.11
C VAL A 34 -15.40 -10.82 17.86
N GLY A 35 -15.37 -9.96 16.81
CA GLY A 35 -15.78 -10.28 15.46
C GLY A 35 -14.59 -10.71 14.60
N LYS A 36 -14.86 -11.44 13.49
CA LYS A 36 -13.80 -11.91 12.57
C LYS A 36 -14.22 -11.77 11.12
N TYR A 37 -13.28 -11.35 10.27
CA TYR A 37 -13.46 -11.35 8.83
C TYR A 37 -12.26 -12.03 8.16
N GLU A 38 -12.55 -13.11 7.44
CA GLU A 38 -11.56 -13.82 6.64
C GLU A 38 -11.56 -13.25 5.21
N VAL A 39 -10.40 -12.78 4.76
CA VAL A 39 -10.21 -12.31 3.39
C VAL A 39 -10.28 -13.52 2.44
N THR A 40 -11.26 -13.50 1.54
CA THR A 40 -11.53 -14.57 0.58
C THR A 40 -10.72 -14.40 -0.71
N ASP A 41 -10.81 -15.40 -1.61
CA ASP A 41 -10.24 -15.36 -2.97
C ASP A 41 -10.97 -14.41 -3.92
N ALA A 42 -12.06 -13.79 -3.47
CA ALA A 42 -12.77 -12.78 -4.24
C ALA A 42 -11.88 -11.58 -4.56
N HIS A 43 -12.30 -10.80 -5.55
CA HIS A 43 -11.63 -9.55 -5.88
C HIS A 43 -11.51 -8.64 -4.65
N ILE A 44 -10.44 -7.83 -4.59
CA ILE A 44 -10.18 -6.97 -3.42
C ILE A 44 -11.37 -6.06 -3.10
N ASP A 45 -12.05 -5.53 -4.12
CA ASP A 45 -13.20 -4.64 -3.96
C ASP A 45 -14.44 -5.35 -3.41
N ASP A 46 -14.59 -6.66 -3.65
CA ASP A 46 -15.64 -7.48 -3.05
C ASP A 46 -15.40 -7.65 -1.54
N ASN A 47 -14.12 -7.91 -1.15
CA ASN A 47 -13.75 -7.97 0.26
C ASN A 47 -13.98 -6.63 0.96
N ILE A 48 -13.60 -5.51 0.34
CA ILE A 48 -13.84 -4.16 0.84
C ILE A 48 -15.35 -3.94 1.05
N THR A 49 -16.15 -4.29 0.05
CA THR A 49 -17.61 -4.09 0.11
C THR A 49 -18.28 -4.96 1.16
N LYS A 50 -17.88 -6.23 1.29
CA LYS A 50 -18.41 -7.12 2.33
C LYS A 50 -18.03 -6.65 3.73
N LEU A 51 -16.75 -6.35 3.94
CA LEU A 51 -16.27 -5.90 5.24
C LEU A 51 -16.92 -4.57 5.66
N SER A 52 -17.07 -3.61 4.73
CA SER A 52 -17.67 -2.30 5.05
C SER A 52 -19.10 -2.39 5.59
N LYS A 53 -19.87 -3.42 5.21
CA LYS A 53 -21.24 -3.66 5.68
C LYS A 53 -21.30 -4.28 7.08
N LEU A 54 -20.21 -4.84 7.57
CA LEU A 54 -20.11 -5.50 8.86
C LEU A 54 -19.64 -4.56 9.99
N LEU A 55 -19.09 -3.40 9.63
CA LEU A 55 -18.52 -2.44 10.57
C LEU A 55 -19.61 -1.59 11.21
N GLU A 56 -19.41 -1.28 12.49
CA GLU A 56 -20.28 -0.43 13.31
C GLU A 56 -19.48 0.71 13.96
N ASP A 57 -20.18 1.74 14.42
CA ASP A 57 -19.54 2.85 15.12
C ASP A 57 -18.95 2.37 16.46
N GLY A 58 -17.73 2.79 16.74
CA GLY A 58 -16.99 2.39 17.95
C GLY A 58 -16.19 1.08 17.79
N ASP A 59 -16.22 0.43 16.62
CA ASP A 59 -15.38 -0.75 16.37
C ASP A 59 -13.89 -0.41 16.44
N VAL A 60 -13.12 -1.36 16.97
CA VAL A 60 -11.67 -1.42 16.79
C VAL A 60 -11.40 -2.51 15.76
N VAL A 61 -10.93 -2.13 14.57
CA VAL A 61 -10.54 -3.08 13.52
C VAL A 61 -9.06 -3.39 13.65
N LEU A 62 -8.74 -4.67 13.81
CA LEU A 62 -7.38 -5.19 13.84
C LEU A 62 -7.06 -5.90 12.53
N SER A 63 -6.25 -5.29 11.69
CA SER A 63 -5.76 -5.91 10.45
C SER A 63 -4.56 -6.81 10.76
N ALA A 64 -4.78 -8.11 10.80
CA ALA A 64 -3.76 -9.13 11.07
C ALA A 64 -3.33 -9.82 9.77
N GLY A 65 -2.45 -9.17 9.00
CA GLY A 65 -2.00 -9.67 7.71
C GLY A 65 -0.85 -8.88 7.12
N GLY A 66 -0.78 -8.85 5.78
CA GLY A 66 0.14 -8.01 5.03
C GLY A 66 -0.52 -6.72 4.53
N ASP A 67 0.20 -5.98 3.69
CA ASP A 67 -0.25 -4.70 3.15
C ASP A 67 -1.59 -4.82 2.40
N ALA A 68 -1.83 -5.90 1.65
CA ALA A 68 -3.12 -6.17 1.00
C ALA A 68 -4.29 -6.29 2.01
N THR A 69 -4.07 -6.91 3.17
CA THR A 69 -5.09 -7.01 4.21
C THR A 69 -5.35 -5.64 4.83
N ALA A 70 -4.30 -4.85 5.05
CA ALA A 70 -4.41 -3.49 5.57
C ALA A 70 -5.18 -2.57 4.59
N ILE A 71 -4.90 -2.63 3.29
CA ILE A 71 -5.66 -1.88 2.26
C ILE A 71 -7.15 -2.25 2.27
N ILE A 72 -7.49 -3.52 2.40
CA ILE A 72 -8.90 -3.96 2.50
C ILE A 72 -9.56 -3.31 3.73
N ALA A 73 -8.91 -3.39 4.89
CA ALA A 73 -9.44 -2.82 6.12
C ALA A 73 -9.63 -1.30 6.03
N VAL A 74 -8.61 -0.57 5.56
CA VAL A 74 -8.65 0.89 5.37
C VAL A 74 -9.79 1.31 4.46
N ASN A 75 -9.87 0.70 3.27
CA ASN A 75 -10.90 1.07 2.30
C ASN A 75 -12.31 0.67 2.77
N ALA A 76 -12.44 -0.43 3.52
CA ALA A 76 -13.72 -0.83 4.10
C ALA A 76 -14.20 0.16 5.18
N ILE A 77 -13.30 0.60 6.07
CA ILE A 77 -13.60 1.60 7.11
C ILE A 77 -14.05 2.90 6.45
N LEU A 78 -13.27 3.44 5.51
CA LEU A 78 -13.57 4.70 4.84
C LEU A 78 -14.84 4.61 3.97
N LYS A 79 -15.14 3.43 3.43
CA LYS A 79 -16.38 3.16 2.66
C LYS A 79 -17.59 3.04 3.58
N SER A 80 -17.45 2.46 4.75
CA SER A 80 -18.56 2.29 5.71
C SER A 80 -19.10 3.62 6.22
N GLY A 81 -18.26 4.67 6.29
CA GLY A 81 -18.58 5.96 6.88
C GLY A 81 -18.75 5.92 8.39
N LYS A 82 -18.36 4.82 9.03
CA LYS A 82 -18.49 4.59 10.47
C LYS A 82 -17.30 5.13 11.24
N ASP A 83 -17.51 5.48 12.49
CA ASP A 83 -16.44 5.88 13.41
C ASP A 83 -15.71 4.64 13.95
N VAL A 84 -14.68 4.23 13.24
CA VAL A 84 -13.91 3.00 13.48
C VAL A 84 -12.44 3.33 13.68
N THR A 85 -11.82 2.70 14.68
CA THR A 85 -10.36 2.82 14.91
C THR A 85 -9.63 1.62 14.31
N LEU A 86 -8.58 1.88 13.54
CA LEU A 86 -7.74 0.84 12.90
C LEU A 86 -6.46 0.61 13.69
N SER A 87 -6.12 -0.65 13.88
CA SER A 87 -4.77 -1.11 14.21
C SER A 87 -4.27 -2.12 13.18
N VAL A 88 -2.94 -2.17 12.94
CA VAL A 88 -2.37 -3.02 11.90
C VAL A 88 -1.20 -3.82 12.45
N LEU A 89 -1.23 -5.13 12.32
CA LEU A 89 -0.18 -6.05 12.75
C LEU A 89 0.67 -6.54 11.58
N PRO A 90 2.01 -6.70 11.77
CA PRO A 90 2.96 -6.95 10.69
C PRO A 90 3.11 -8.44 10.32
N TYR A 91 2.07 -9.09 9.83
CA TYR A 91 2.10 -10.50 9.42
C TYR A 91 2.27 -10.71 7.90
N GLY A 92 2.67 -9.68 7.17
CA GLY A 92 3.03 -9.72 5.75
C GLY A 92 4.53 -9.70 5.49
N ASN A 93 4.90 -9.42 4.23
CA ASN A 93 6.29 -9.32 3.80
C ASN A 93 6.89 -7.93 4.04
N PHE A 94 6.17 -6.86 3.68
CA PHE A 94 6.65 -5.48 3.77
C PHE A 94 6.11 -4.78 5.01
N ASN A 95 4.81 -4.85 5.27
CA ASN A 95 4.13 -4.28 6.44
C ASN A 95 4.39 -2.77 6.59
N ASP A 96 4.27 -2.03 5.50
CA ASP A 96 4.63 -0.61 5.46
C ASP A 96 3.75 0.23 6.38
N LEU A 97 2.44 -0.05 6.45
CA LEU A 97 1.55 0.66 7.37
C LEU A 97 1.84 0.33 8.84
N ALA A 98 2.02 -0.96 9.18
CA ALA A 98 2.35 -1.34 10.56
C ALA A 98 3.65 -0.68 11.05
N ARG A 99 4.66 -0.55 10.16
CA ARG A 99 5.89 0.18 10.49
C ARG A 99 5.69 1.68 10.62
N THR A 100 4.82 2.25 9.79
CA THR A 100 4.46 3.67 9.88
C THR A 100 3.80 3.97 11.22
N LEU A 101 2.93 3.07 11.70
CA LEU A 101 2.24 3.14 12.98
C LEU A 101 3.05 2.58 14.17
N ARG A 102 4.27 2.08 13.91
CA ARG A 102 5.17 1.48 14.91
C ARG A 102 4.64 0.25 15.63
N THR A 103 3.56 -0.36 15.15
CA THR A 103 2.96 -1.55 15.73
C THR A 103 3.83 -2.78 15.42
N ARG A 104 4.16 -3.60 16.41
CA ARG A 104 5.05 -4.76 16.30
C ARG A 104 4.36 -6.09 16.58
N ASN A 105 3.47 -6.11 17.56
CA ASN A 105 2.83 -7.33 18.04
C ASN A 105 1.39 -7.06 18.52
N PHE A 106 0.71 -8.11 18.97
CA PHE A 106 -0.68 -8.04 19.40
C PHE A 106 -0.87 -7.19 20.66
N ASP A 107 0.08 -7.20 21.57
CA ASP A 107 -0.01 -6.47 22.84
C ASP A 107 0.05 -4.95 22.62
N ASP A 108 0.80 -4.51 21.61
CA ASP A 108 0.92 -3.09 21.28
C ASP A 108 -0.45 -2.41 21.01
N VAL A 109 -1.46 -3.19 20.61
CA VAL A 109 -2.82 -2.67 20.35
C VAL A 109 -3.55 -2.27 21.62
N PHE A 110 -3.17 -2.85 22.74
CA PHE A 110 -3.85 -2.71 24.05
C PHE A 110 -3.00 -1.98 25.08
N LEU A 111 -1.85 -1.42 24.68
CA LEU A 111 -1.04 -0.63 25.59
C LEU A 111 -1.80 0.61 26.07
N SER A 112 -1.68 0.93 27.35
CA SER A 112 -2.32 2.09 27.96
C SER A 112 -1.84 3.43 27.41
N ASP A 113 -0.66 3.44 26.81
CA ASP A 113 0.00 4.59 26.18
C ASP A 113 -0.16 4.63 24.65
N ALA A 114 -0.86 3.65 24.08
CA ALA A 114 -1.19 3.66 22.65
C ALA A 114 -2.08 4.88 22.33
N LEU A 115 -1.65 5.65 21.34
CA LEU A 115 -2.31 6.88 20.97
C LEU A 115 -3.23 6.68 19.76
N VAL A 116 -4.46 7.14 19.88
CA VAL A 116 -5.35 7.25 18.71
C VAL A 116 -5.01 8.52 17.94
N ARG A 117 -4.64 8.38 16.68
CA ARG A 117 -4.22 9.47 15.80
C ARG A 117 -5.08 9.54 14.54
N ASN A 118 -5.19 10.73 14.00
CA ASN A 118 -5.80 10.97 12.71
C ASN A 118 -4.80 10.68 11.60
N PHE A 119 -5.20 9.87 10.64
CA PHE A 119 -4.44 9.49 9.46
C PHE A 119 -5.22 9.86 8.20
N TYR A 120 -4.61 10.60 7.29
CA TYR A 120 -5.21 10.99 6.02
C TYR A 120 -4.56 10.18 4.90
N PRO A 121 -5.25 9.18 4.33
CA PRO A 121 -4.72 8.38 3.22
C PRO A 121 -4.69 9.19 1.91
N LEU A 122 -3.97 8.69 0.92
CA LEU A 122 -4.04 9.23 -0.44
C LEU A 122 -5.33 8.74 -1.11
N GLU A 123 -6.04 9.64 -1.79
CA GLU A 123 -7.11 9.32 -2.73
C GLU A 123 -6.53 9.16 -4.13
N ILE A 124 -6.91 8.09 -4.81
CA ILE A 124 -6.54 7.83 -6.20
C ILE A 124 -7.81 7.94 -7.03
N ILE A 125 -7.79 8.86 -8.01
CA ILE A 125 -8.91 9.14 -8.90
C ILE A 125 -8.42 8.95 -10.33
N VAL A 126 -9.12 8.15 -11.13
CA VAL A 126 -8.79 7.86 -12.52
C VAL A 126 -9.95 8.35 -13.39
N ASP A 127 -9.66 9.25 -14.32
CA ASP A 127 -10.65 9.88 -15.21
C ASP A 127 -11.88 10.42 -14.44
N GLY A 128 -11.63 11.11 -13.33
CA GLY A 128 -12.65 11.70 -12.47
C GLY A 128 -13.41 10.68 -11.59
N LYS A 129 -13.10 9.38 -11.66
CA LYS A 129 -13.75 8.34 -10.85
C LYS A 129 -12.81 7.91 -9.73
N PHE A 130 -13.33 7.89 -8.49
CA PHE A 130 -12.59 7.34 -7.35
C PHE A 130 -12.24 5.88 -7.59
N PHE A 131 -10.96 5.55 -7.45
CA PHE A 131 -10.47 4.18 -7.54
C PHE A 131 -10.27 3.57 -6.15
N ARG A 132 -9.39 4.16 -5.33
CA ARG A 132 -9.00 3.56 -4.03
C ARG A 132 -8.30 4.56 -3.13
N TYR A 133 -8.32 4.27 -1.81
CA TYR A 133 -7.41 4.89 -0.85
C TYR A 133 -6.12 4.09 -0.73
N SER A 134 -5.00 4.78 -0.54
CA SER A 134 -3.69 4.21 -0.20
C SER A 134 -3.12 4.89 1.04
N THR A 135 -2.52 4.13 1.95
CA THR A 135 -1.99 4.68 3.20
C THR A 135 -0.54 5.09 3.09
N CYS A 136 0.31 4.28 2.50
CA CYS A 136 1.75 4.51 2.50
C CYS A 136 2.28 5.02 1.17
N TYR A 137 1.84 4.47 0.04
CA TYR A 137 2.34 4.91 -1.26
C TYR A 137 1.47 4.47 -2.44
N VAL A 138 1.58 5.23 -3.51
CA VAL A 138 1.04 4.92 -4.84
C VAL A 138 2.18 4.97 -5.84
N THR A 139 2.25 4.01 -6.76
CA THR A 139 3.19 4.07 -7.89
C THR A 139 2.46 3.91 -9.21
N ILE A 140 2.99 4.56 -10.24
CA ILE A 140 2.48 4.52 -11.62
C ILE A 140 3.67 4.25 -12.53
N GLY A 141 3.55 3.30 -13.45
CA GLY A 141 4.61 2.95 -14.40
C GLY A 141 5.29 1.62 -14.09
N MET A 142 6.60 1.56 -14.28
CA MET A 142 7.39 0.32 -14.23
C MET A 142 7.25 -0.44 -12.90
N MET A 143 7.27 0.27 -11.77
CA MET A 143 7.10 -0.37 -10.46
C MET A 143 5.71 -0.99 -10.30
N ALA A 144 4.67 -0.30 -10.75
CA ALA A 144 3.31 -0.82 -10.73
C ALA A 144 3.16 -2.06 -11.62
N GLU A 145 3.71 -2.05 -12.82
CA GLU A 145 3.69 -3.21 -13.72
C GLU A 145 4.46 -4.41 -13.16
N SER A 146 5.62 -4.16 -12.52
CA SER A 146 6.43 -5.23 -11.92
C SER A 146 5.68 -5.98 -10.81
N VAL A 147 4.82 -5.30 -10.08
CA VAL A 147 3.98 -5.91 -9.03
C VAL A 147 2.87 -6.76 -9.63
N GLY A 148 2.27 -6.35 -10.74
CA GLY A 148 1.31 -7.16 -11.48
C GLY A 148 1.86 -8.54 -11.81
N LEU A 149 3.11 -8.61 -12.30
CA LEU A 149 3.80 -9.88 -12.55
C LEU A 149 4.11 -10.67 -11.26
N TYR A 150 4.35 -9.99 -10.13
CA TYR A 150 4.56 -10.66 -8.85
C TYR A 150 3.29 -11.31 -8.33
N ASN A 151 2.17 -10.76 -8.58
CA ASN A 151 0.91 -11.31 -8.14
C ASN A 151 0.51 -12.57 -8.93
N GLU A 152 1.20 -12.90 -10.04
CA GLU A 152 1.01 -14.17 -10.73
C GLU A 152 1.40 -15.37 -9.83
N PRO A 153 0.44 -16.28 -9.49
CA PRO A 153 0.68 -17.34 -8.51
C PRO A 153 1.81 -18.31 -8.90
N LYS A 154 1.97 -18.59 -10.19
CA LYS A 154 3.02 -19.49 -10.73
C LYS A 154 4.41 -18.87 -10.55
N MET A 155 4.57 -17.59 -10.90
CA MET A 155 5.84 -16.86 -10.76
C MET A 155 6.22 -16.71 -9.30
N ARG A 156 5.27 -16.32 -8.45
CA ARG A 156 5.47 -16.15 -7.01
C ARG A 156 5.93 -17.44 -6.32
N ARG A 157 5.36 -18.60 -6.65
CA ARG A 157 5.79 -19.90 -6.11
C ARG A 157 7.21 -20.25 -6.55
N LYS A 158 7.54 -20.07 -7.84
CA LYS A 158 8.86 -20.37 -8.40
C LYS A 158 9.96 -19.54 -7.72
N LEU A 159 9.73 -18.23 -7.54
CA LEU A 159 10.70 -17.34 -6.92
C LEU A 159 10.87 -17.58 -5.42
N LYS A 160 9.78 -17.82 -4.68
CA LYS A 160 9.84 -18.17 -3.26
C LYS A 160 10.63 -19.46 -3.01
N LYS A 161 10.46 -20.46 -3.88
CA LYS A 161 11.21 -21.74 -3.79
C LYS A 161 12.70 -21.53 -4.05
N LYS A 162 13.07 -20.63 -4.97
CA LYS A 162 14.47 -20.42 -5.38
C LYS A 162 15.26 -19.48 -4.48
N PHE A 163 14.65 -18.42 -3.96
CA PHE A 163 15.35 -17.31 -3.30
C PHE A 163 14.86 -17.00 -1.87
N GLY A 164 13.92 -17.78 -1.36
CA GLY A 164 13.32 -17.50 -0.05
C GLY A 164 12.32 -16.34 -0.07
N ARG A 165 11.65 -16.13 1.06
CA ARG A 165 10.49 -15.22 1.13
C ARG A 165 10.83 -13.74 0.98
N GLN A 166 11.92 -13.28 1.59
CA GLN A 166 12.27 -11.84 1.62
C GLN A 166 12.97 -11.39 0.34
N ILE A 167 13.87 -12.21 -0.20
CA ILE A 167 14.68 -11.86 -1.38
C ILE A 167 13.86 -12.01 -2.66
N SER A 168 12.82 -12.86 -2.66
CA SER A 168 12.02 -13.14 -3.86
C SER A 168 11.38 -11.90 -4.49
N SER A 169 10.98 -10.92 -3.68
CA SER A 169 10.34 -9.70 -4.18
C SER A 169 11.33 -8.78 -4.91
N TYR A 170 12.57 -8.67 -4.41
CA TYR A 170 13.61 -7.85 -5.04
C TYR A 170 14.21 -8.51 -6.27
N THR A 171 14.45 -9.82 -6.21
CA THR A 171 14.96 -10.59 -7.35
C THR A 171 13.98 -10.61 -8.51
N GLN A 172 12.72 -10.42 -8.22
CA GLN A 172 11.68 -10.36 -9.22
C GLN A 172 11.62 -9.02 -9.94
N LEU A 173 11.70 -7.91 -9.22
CA LEU A 173 11.85 -6.60 -9.84
C LEU A 173 13.08 -6.60 -10.76
N ALA A 174 14.20 -7.17 -10.30
CA ALA A 174 15.40 -7.33 -11.10
C ALA A 174 15.17 -8.25 -12.33
N SER A 175 14.52 -9.40 -12.14
CA SER A 175 14.23 -10.34 -13.23
C SER A 175 13.29 -9.73 -14.27
N TRP A 176 12.26 -9.01 -13.81
CA TRP A 176 11.35 -8.29 -14.69
C TRP A 176 12.09 -7.19 -15.46
N TYR A 177 12.91 -6.40 -14.78
CA TYR A 177 13.74 -5.37 -15.40
C TYR A 177 14.63 -5.94 -16.49
N PHE A 178 15.35 -7.05 -16.24
CA PHE A 178 16.22 -7.69 -17.23
C PHE A 178 15.43 -8.26 -18.40
N LYS A 179 14.28 -8.86 -18.18
CA LYS A 179 13.42 -9.42 -19.22
C LYS A 179 12.88 -8.32 -20.14
N ASN A 180 12.51 -7.18 -19.58
CA ASN A 180 11.86 -6.08 -20.28
C ASN A 180 12.83 -4.93 -20.68
N ARG A 181 14.13 -5.03 -20.34
CA ARG A 181 15.13 -3.98 -20.61
C ARG A 181 15.20 -3.52 -22.08
N ARG A 182 14.84 -4.38 -23.02
CA ARG A 182 14.82 -4.06 -24.46
C ARG A 182 13.57 -3.29 -24.86
N ASN A 183 12.47 -3.48 -24.16
CA ASN A 183 11.18 -2.85 -24.46
C ASN A 183 11.00 -1.50 -23.76
N ARG A 184 12.03 -0.98 -23.10
CA ARG A 184 12.12 0.34 -22.44
C ARG A 184 10.75 0.89 -22.06
N ILE A 185 10.19 0.37 -20.97
CA ILE A 185 8.89 0.83 -20.50
C ILE A 185 9.10 2.20 -19.88
N PHE A 186 8.60 3.20 -20.56
CA PHE A 186 8.47 4.55 -20.06
C PHE A 186 6.98 4.82 -19.84
N LEU A 187 6.68 5.68 -18.90
CA LEU A 187 5.36 6.28 -18.85
C LEU A 187 5.06 6.96 -20.19
N PRO A 188 3.82 6.87 -20.69
CA PRO A 188 3.40 7.67 -21.83
C PRO A 188 3.68 9.15 -21.58
N GLU A 189 3.78 9.95 -22.62
CA GLU A 189 4.01 11.39 -22.49
C GLU A 189 2.86 12.02 -21.68
N PHE A 190 3.20 12.75 -20.61
CA PHE A 190 2.23 13.33 -19.70
C PHE A 190 2.64 14.72 -19.20
N LYS A 191 1.66 15.46 -18.76
CA LYS A 191 1.82 16.67 -17.96
C LYS A 191 1.60 16.34 -16.49
N LEU A 192 2.40 16.93 -15.62
CA LEU A 192 2.22 16.89 -14.19
C LEU A 192 1.86 18.31 -13.70
N ASN A 193 0.67 18.49 -13.19
CA ASN A 193 0.12 19.79 -12.80
C ASN A 193 0.26 20.83 -13.95
N GLY A 194 -0.09 20.44 -15.16
CA GLY A 194 -0.01 21.27 -16.37
C GLY A 194 1.38 21.37 -17.01
N VAL A 195 2.45 20.93 -16.35
CA VAL A 195 3.84 21.02 -16.85
C VAL A 195 4.23 19.72 -17.57
N LEU A 196 4.61 19.82 -18.83
CA LEU A 196 5.04 18.68 -19.65
C LEU A 196 6.29 18.04 -19.05
N GLN A 197 6.25 16.72 -18.84
CA GLN A 197 7.34 15.98 -18.24
C GLN A 197 8.31 15.41 -19.30
N PRO A 198 9.57 15.13 -18.92
CA PRO A 198 10.55 14.56 -19.84
C PRO A 198 10.06 13.25 -20.47
N LYS A 199 10.26 13.05 -21.76
CA LYS A 199 9.82 11.87 -22.55
C LYS A 199 10.34 10.50 -22.08
N LYS A 200 11.09 10.42 -20.99
CA LYS A 200 11.71 9.19 -20.47
C LYS A 200 11.48 8.98 -18.98
N SER A 201 10.37 9.49 -18.46
CA SER A 201 9.96 9.16 -17.09
C SER A 201 9.56 7.69 -17.01
N SER A 202 10.15 6.94 -16.10
CA SER A 202 9.89 5.50 -15.93
C SER A 202 8.80 5.26 -14.91
N ASP A 203 8.78 6.08 -13.86
CA ASP A 203 7.88 5.94 -12.73
C ASP A 203 7.51 7.29 -12.13
N TYR A 204 6.30 7.33 -11.62
CA TYR A 204 5.83 8.30 -10.65
C TYR A 204 5.50 7.58 -9.35
N ALA A 205 5.88 8.14 -8.20
CA ALA A 205 5.50 7.62 -6.90
C ALA A 205 5.05 8.75 -5.97
N ALA A 206 3.92 8.56 -5.32
CA ALA A 206 3.44 9.37 -4.21
C ALA A 206 3.64 8.59 -2.92
N VAL A 207 4.41 9.13 -1.96
CA VAL A 207 4.75 8.46 -0.69
C VAL A 207 4.18 9.27 0.46
N ASN A 208 3.25 8.66 1.19
CA ASN A 208 2.54 9.21 2.34
C ASN A 208 3.03 8.65 3.69
N GLY A 209 3.53 7.43 3.69
CA GLY A 209 4.06 6.76 4.88
C GLY A 209 5.56 6.89 5.03
N ARG A 210 6.09 6.36 6.14
CA ARG A 210 7.53 6.40 6.45
C ARG A 210 8.37 5.51 5.56
N SER A 211 7.76 4.53 4.90
CA SER A 211 8.45 3.51 4.15
C SER A 211 7.64 3.10 2.92
N MET A 212 8.34 2.86 1.84
CA MET A 212 7.84 2.20 0.65
C MET A 212 8.63 0.90 0.45
N ALA A 213 7.95 -0.25 0.54
CA ALA A 213 8.50 -1.59 0.31
C ALA A 213 9.82 -1.89 1.07
N ARG A 214 10.02 -1.35 2.27
CA ARG A 214 11.24 -1.43 3.11
C ARG A 214 12.50 -0.82 2.51
N VAL A 215 12.49 -0.43 1.27
CA VAL A 215 13.66 0.02 0.53
C VAL A 215 13.70 1.54 0.43
N MET A 216 12.57 2.17 0.18
CA MET A 216 12.47 3.62 0.06
C MET A 216 11.95 4.21 1.37
N LYS A 217 12.69 5.16 1.93
CA LYS A 217 12.22 5.94 3.06
C LYS A 217 11.33 7.06 2.54
N GLY A 218 10.11 7.13 3.05
CA GLY A 218 9.18 8.23 2.80
C GLY A 218 9.37 9.40 3.76
N GLY A 219 8.37 10.28 3.83
CA GLY A 219 8.32 11.37 4.79
C GLY A 219 8.34 10.89 6.24
N GLU A 220 8.73 11.76 7.17
CA GLU A 220 8.79 11.40 8.58
C GLU A 220 7.44 11.40 9.25
N ASP A 221 6.56 12.28 8.81
CA ASP A 221 5.25 12.44 9.42
C ASP A 221 4.12 12.25 8.40
N TYR A 222 3.40 11.14 8.53
CA TYR A 222 2.19 10.85 7.74
C TYR A 222 1.00 11.74 8.12
N ARG A 223 1.11 12.51 9.21
CA ARG A 223 0.10 13.47 9.68
C ARG A 223 0.14 14.77 8.91
N ASP A 224 1.26 15.06 8.22
CA ASP A 224 1.38 16.23 7.36
C ASP A 224 0.24 16.25 6.33
N PRO A 225 -0.34 17.42 6.04
CA PRO A 225 -1.33 17.56 4.97
C PRO A 225 -0.75 17.25 3.60
N GLN A 226 0.56 17.13 3.50
CA GLN A 226 1.30 16.87 2.28
C GLN A 226 1.82 15.44 2.20
N PHE A 227 2.03 14.96 0.99
CA PHE A 227 2.77 13.74 0.70
C PHE A 227 4.02 14.06 -0.14
N PHE A 228 4.91 13.10 -0.29
CA PHE A 228 6.14 13.29 -1.05
C PHE A 228 6.05 12.64 -2.42
N ARG A 229 6.15 13.48 -3.46
CA ARG A 229 6.25 13.03 -4.85
C ARG A 229 7.68 12.68 -5.19
N HIS A 230 7.86 11.52 -5.82
CA HIS A 230 9.09 11.09 -6.44
C HIS A 230 8.84 10.78 -7.91
N GLN A 231 9.67 11.35 -8.77
CA GLN A 231 9.67 11.05 -10.19
C GLN A 231 11.00 10.38 -10.54
N VAL A 232 10.92 9.24 -11.20
CA VAL A 232 12.10 8.48 -11.58
C VAL A 232 12.28 8.58 -13.09
N ASP A 233 13.27 9.37 -13.49
CA ASP A 233 13.62 9.53 -14.88
C ASP A 233 14.74 8.57 -15.29
N ARG A 234 14.64 8.05 -16.52
CA ARG A 234 15.72 7.31 -17.19
C ARG A 234 16.30 6.14 -16.39
N LEU A 235 15.49 5.25 -15.85
CA LEU A 235 15.99 3.95 -15.39
C LEU A 235 16.50 3.11 -16.58
N ALA A 236 17.26 3.77 -17.46
CA ALA A 236 17.74 3.18 -18.71
C ALA A 236 18.76 2.05 -18.49
N ASN A 237 19.34 1.92 -17.29
CA ASN A 237 20.23 0.80 -17.00
C ASN A 237 20.14 0.35 -15.54
N PHE A 238 20.47 -0.92 -15.33
CA PHE A 238 20.46 -1.58 -14.04
C PHE A 238 21.32 -0.87 -12.97
N TYR A 239 22.43 -0.28 -13.37
CA TYR A 239 23.31 0.46 -12.48
C TYR A 239 22.58 1.62 -11.81
N ARG A 240 21.77 2.39 -12.56
CA ARG A 240 20.95 3.48 -11.99
C ARG A 240 19.89 2.97 -11.03
N LEU A 241 19.26 1.83 -11.34
CA LEU A 241 18.32 1.20 -10.43
C LEU A 241 19.01 0.81 -9.11
N VAL A 242 20.20 0.18 -9.20
CA VAL A 242 21.00 -0.20 -8.00
C VAL A 242 21.41 1.04 -7.21
N VAL A 243 21.89 2.09 -7.88
CA VAL A 243 22.25 3.37 -7.23
C VAL A 243 21.03 4.02 -6.56
N LEU A 244 19.89 4.03 -7.23
CA LEU A 244 18.64 4.55 -6.66
C LEU A 244 18.24 3.74 -5.41
N MET A 245 18.26 2.42 -5.49
CA MET A 245 17.96 1.53 -4.37
C MET A 245 18.97 1.71 -3.21
N SER A 246 20.25 1.79 -3.51
CA SER A 246 21.29 2.02 -2.50
C SER A 246 21.12 3.37 -1.81
N ARG A 247 20.85 4.44 -2.56
CA ARG A 247 20.55 5.76 -2.01
C ARG A 247 19.28 5.76 -1.17
N SER A 248 18.26 4.99 -1.55
CA SER A 248 17.02 4.88 -0.79
C SER A 248 17.20 4.15 0.54
N ILE A 249 18.13 3.20 0.62
CA ILE A 249 18.47 2.48 1.87
C ILE A 249 19.32 3.35 2.80
N LEU A 250 20.27 4.11 2.25
CA LEU A 250 21.29 4.87 2.99
C LEU A 250 20.86 6.31 3.32
N SER A 251 20.04 6.91 2.48
CA SER A 251 19.58 8.28 2.67
C SER A 251 18.14 8.41 2.19
N ARG A 252 17.40 9.39 2.75
CA ARG A 252 16.09 9.77 2.21
C ARG A 252 16.26 10.16 0.75
N ILE A 253 15.47 9.57 -0.12
CA ILE A 253 15.35 10.12 -1.47
C ILE A 253 14.57 11.43 -1.32
N PRO A 254 15.15 12.57 -1.70
CA PRO A 254 14.43 13.83 -1.62
C PRO A 254 13.22 13.76 -2.56
N GLY A 255 12.05 13.88 -1.99
CA GLY A 255 10.79 14.04 -2.70
C GLY A 255 10.37 15.50 -2.69
N THR A 256 9.48 15.86 -3.59
CA THR A 256 8.81 17.16 -3.58
C THR A 256 7.54 17.05 -2.75
N ALA A 257 7.40 17.84 -1.70
CA ALA A 257 6.18 17.90 -0.90
C ALA A 257 5.04 18.52 -1.72
N THR A 258 3.87 17.88 -1.69
CA THR A 258 2.67 18.34 -2.41
C THR A 258 1.41 17.82 -1.68
N ASP A 259 0.30 18.52 -1.81
CA ASP A 259 -1.01 18.13 -1.31
C ASP A 259 -1.88 17.43 -2.38
N GLY A 260 -1.49 17.58 -3.65
CA GLY A 260 -2.14 16.95 -4.78
C GLY A 260 -1.34 17.03 -6.06
N ASP A 261 -1.46 15.98 -6.88
CA ASP A 261 -0.87 15.93 -8.21
C ASP A 261 -1.91 15.47 -9.24
N ILE A 262 -1.92 16.11 -10.39
CA ILE A 262 -2.72 15.76 -11.55
C ILE A 262 -1.77 15.33 -12.67
N ILE A 263 -1.89 14.10 -13.11
CA ILE A 263 -1.15 13.50 -14.23
C ILE A 263 -2.10 13.47 -15.43
N GLU A 264 -1.79 14.21 -16.48
CA GLU A 264 -2.58 14.28 -17.70
C GLU A 264 -1.79 13.66 -18.84
N PHE A 265 -2.25 12.55 -19.41
CA PHE A 265 -1.60 11.93 -20.55
C PHE A 265 -1.93 12.68 -21.84
N THR A 266 -0.90 12.91 -22.65
CA THR A 266 -1.06 13.61 -23.95
C THR A 266 -2.01 12.86 -24.90
N ASN A 267 -1.97 11.52 -24.83
CA ASN A 267 -2.90 10.63 -25.52
C ASN A 267 -3.47 9.61 -24.54
N PRO A 268 -4.73 9.15 -24.73
CA PRO A 268 -5.29 8.07 -23.93
C PRO A 268 -4.36 6.85 -23.90
N SER A 269 -4.05 6.36 -22.73
CA SER A 269 -2.95 5.40 -22.54
C SER A 269 -3.36 4.25 -21.62
N THR A 270 -2.72 3.09 -21.82
CA THR A 270 -2.82 1.99 -20.87
C THR A 270 -1.80 2.21 -19.76
N VAL A 271 -2.25 2.26 -18.51
CA VAL A 271 -1.43 2.61 -17.35
C VAL A 271 -1.64 1.65 -16.21
N ALA A 272 -0.55 1.14 -15.65
CA ALA A 272 -0.56 0.38 -14.41
C ALA A 272 -0.44 1.32 -13.21
N ILE A 273 -1.33 1.15 -12.24
CA ILE A 273 -1.35 1.86 -10.96
C ILE A 273 -1.27 0.83 -9.84
N GLN A 274 -0.45 1.08 -8.86
CA GLN A 274 -0.29 0.24 -7.69
C GLN A 274 -0.46 1.05 -6.41
N ALA A 275 -1.22 0.51 -5.46
CA ALA A 275 -1.33 0.98 -4.10
C ALA A 275 -0.84 -0.14 -3.16
N GLU A 276 0.30 0.05 -2.48
CA GLU A 276 0.84 -0.85 -1.46
C GLU A 276 0.91 -2.35 -1.86
N GLY A 277 1.34 -2.62 -3.08
CA GLY A 277 1.47 -3.99 -3.59
C GLY A 277 0.23 -4.54 -4.29
N GLU A 278 -0.89 -3.81 -4.27
CA GLU A 278 -2.10 -4.15 -5.01
C GLU A 278 -2.22 -3.24 -6.24
N GLY A 279 -2.10 -3.86 -7.42
CA GLY A 279 -2.09 -3.16 -8.71
C GLY A 279 -3.35 -3.40 -9.53
N ALA A 280 -3.64 -2.41 -10.38
CA ALA A 280 -4.65 -2.52 -11.44
C ALA A 280 -4.10 -1.87 -12.71
N THR A 281 -4.53 -2.39 -13.86
CA THR A 281 -4.23 -1.80 -15.16
C THR A 281 -5.49 -1.16 -15.71
N PHE A 282 -5.38 0.08 -16.16
CA PHE A 282 -6.46 0.86 -16.73
C PHE A 282 -6.16 1.13 -18.19
N GLU A 283 -7.16 1.01 -19.04
CA GLU A 283 -7.06 1.29 -20.47
C GLU A 283 -7.67 2.66 -20.80
N ASN A 284 -7.13 3.31 -21.82
CA ASN A 284 -7.61 4.61 -22.32
C ASN A 284 -7.65 5.73 -21.27
N VAL A 285 -6.75 5.70 -20.30
CA VAL A 285 -6.65 6.71 -19.23
C VAL A 285 -6.21 8.04 -19.81
N LYS A 286 -6.91 9.10 -19.44
CA LYS A 286 -6.58 10.49 -19.76
C LYS A 286 -5.97 11.20 -18.56
N THR A 287 -6.51 10.97 -17.37
CA THR A 287 -6.09 11.67 -16.15
C THR A 287 -5.98 10.73 -14.96
N ILE A 288 -4.98 10.98 -14.11
CA ILE A 288 -4.87 10.39 -12.78
C ILE A 288 -4.66 11.53 -11.80
N GLU A 289 -5.52 11.63 -10.80
CA GLU A 289 -5.35 12.56 -9.69
C GLU A 289 -4.98 11.77 -8.44
N ILE A 290 -3.94 12.22 -7.75
CA ILE A 290 -3.52 11.71 -6.44
C ILE A 290 -3.49 12.89 -5.50
N ARG A 291 -4.25 12.81 -4.43
CA ARG A 291 -4.32 13.88 -3.44
C ARG A 291 -4.42 13.32 -2.02
N LYS A 292 -4.14 14.14 -1.05
CA LYS A 292 -4.42 13.81 0.35
C LYS A 292 -5.93 13.68 0.54
N GLY A 293 -6.35 12.57 1.13
CA GLY A 293 -7.77 12.28 1.34
C GLY A 293 -8.43 13.27 2.30
N LYS A 294 -9.67 13.66 1.99
CA LYS A 294 -10.49 14.47 2.89
C LYS A 294 -11.04 13.65 4.06
N LYS A 295 -11.17 12.33 3.88
CA LYS A 295 -11.64 11.43 4.93
C LYS A 295 -10.49 11.07 5.86
N CYS A 296 -10.77 11.18 7.16
CA CYS A 296 -9.86 10.83 8.24
C CYS A 296 -10.08 9.38 8.67
N LEU A 297 -9.00 8.67 8.91
CA LEU A 297 -8.97 7.35 9.51
C LEU A 297 -8.36 7.46 10.90
N LYS A 298 -9.05 7.00 11.94
CA LYS A 298 -8.48 6.87 13.29
C LYS A 298 -7.57 5.65 13.33
N VAL A 299 -6.34 5.81 13.76
CA VAL A 299 -5.35 4.72 13.85
C VAL A 299 -4.73 4.65 15.23
N ILE A 300 -4.37 3.44 15.67
CA ILE A 300 -3.57 3.24 16.88
C ILE A 300 -2.08 3.33 16.47
N GLU A 301 -1.35 4.27 17.08
CA GLU A 301 0.10 4.47 16.92
C GLU A 301 0.81 4.23 18.25
N ASN A 302 1.96 3.54 18.23
CA ASN A 302 2.82 3.28 19.39
C ASN A 302 4.17 4.00 19.28
#